data_0db824b86615e8626aaaecc014f77699
#
_entry.id   0db824b86615e8626aaaecc014f77699
#
_cell.length_a   1.000
_cell.length_b   1.000
_cell.length_c   1.000
_cell.angle_alpha   90.00
_cell.angle_beta   90.00
_cell.angle_gamma   90.00
#
_symmetry.space_group_name_H-M   'P 1'
#
loop_
_entity.id
_entity.type
_entity.pdbx_description
1 polymer ?
#
loop_
_entity_poly.entity_id
_entity_poly.type
_entity_poly.pdbx_seq_one_letter_code
_entity_poly.pdbx_strand_id
1 'polypeptide(L)'
;SEYLVRNWLREVEEGSVAKPKKPQRAQAPWDGRPWAVNFGEGASRCWEDGRRWGFVSAGGGDWYVRTLKNLSPGDLVACVIPAVGYVAVGTVTRSVSRADVATVPTDEGEVPYLELDLEVDNPGQFLDDPDDRLAEHIVLVDWSEARPSGEAVWKKHMYANQNTVTKLRHADTLEALRHEFVWPE
;
A
#
# COMPACT_ATOMS: atom_id res chain seq x y z
N SER A 1 44.23 -20.87 -17.71
CA SER A 1 44.40 -21.23 -19.10
C SER A 1 43.63 -20.26 -20.00
N GLU A 2 44.07 -20.04 -21.19
CA GLU A 2 43.48 -19.09 -22.17
C GLU A 2 41.97 -19.31 -22.38
N TYR A 3 41.48 -20.51 -22.24
CA TYR A 3 40.07 -20.85 -22.42
C TYR A 3 39.20 -20.23 -21.32
N LEU A 4 39.62 -20.18 -20.07
CA LEU A 4 38.89 -19.56 -18.95
C LEU A 4 38.84 -18.05 -19.06
N VAL A 5 39.96 -17.44 -19.52
CA VAL A 5 40.01 -15.98 -19.70
C VAL A 5 39.12 -15.53 -20.86
N ARG A 6 39.07 -16.30 -21.96
CA ARG A 6 38.16 -15.99 -23.09
C ARG A 6 36.67 -16.14 -22.73
N ASN A 7 36.33 -17.13 -21.95
CA ASN A 7 34.94 -17.27 -21.47
C ASN A 7 34.55 -16.15 -20.51
N TRP A 8 35.43 -15.76 -19.60
CA TRP A 8 35.18 -14.65 -18.70
C TRP A 8 35.04 -13.32 -19.45
N LEU A 9 35.89 -13.02 -20.43
CA LEU A 9 35.79 -11.83 -21.28
C LEU A 9 34.48 -11.81 -22.09
N ARG A 10 34.02 -12.97 -22.57
CA ARG A 10 32.75 -13.09 -23.31
C ARG A 10 31.53 -12.85 -22.41
N GLU A 11 31.55 -13.36 -21.17
CA GLU A 11 30.50 -13.10 -20.20
C GLU A 11 30.45 -11.61 -19.78
N VAL A 12 31.60 -10.95 -19.69
CA VAL A 12 31.67 -9.52 -19.38
C VAL A 12 31.17 -8.68 -20.56
N GLU A 13 31.50 -9.06 -21.81
CA GLU A 13 31.01 -8.37 -23.01
C GLU A 13 29.50 -8.58 -23.25
N GLU A 14 28.97 -9.79 -23.01
CA GLU A 14 27.55 -10.10 -23.12
C GLU A 14 26.73 -9.49 -21.97
N GLY A 15 27.32 -9.28 -20.79
CA GLY A 15 26.71 -8.59 -19.65
C GLY A 15 26.63 -7.07 -19.80
N SER A 16 27.37 -6.47 -20.73
CA SER A 16 27.43 -5.02 -20.92
C SER A 16 26.42 -4.48 -21.95
N VAL A 17 25.70 -5.33 -22.67
CA VAL A 17 24.59 -4.90 -23.50
C VAL A 17 23.42 -4.58 -22.60
N ALA A 18 23.29 -3.30 -22.22
CA ALA A 18 22.12 -2.81 -21.50
C ALA A 18 20.87 -3.25 -22.26
N LYS A 19 20.08 -4.14 -21.64
CA LYS A 19 18.78 -4.53 -22.20
C LYS A 19 18.01 -3.26 -22.53
N PRO A 20 17.45 -3.11 -23.73
CA PRO A 20 16.70 -1.91 -24.08
C PRO A 20 15.63 -1.70 -23.01
N LYS A 21 15.67 -0.55 -22.34
CA LYS A 21 14.64 -0.17 -21.38
C LYS A 21 13.32 -0.25 -22.12
N LYS A 22 12.40 -1.10 -21.65
CA LYS A 22 11.03 -1.12 -22.16
C LYS A 22 10.52 0.33 -22.14
N PRO A 23 9.87 0.82 -23.21
CA PRO A 23 9.33 2.15 -23.22
C PRO A 23 8.43 2.31 -22.00
N GLN A 24 8.77 3.26 -21.12
CA GLN A 24 7.91 3.60 -20.00
C GLN A 24 6.61 4.14 -20.60
N ARG A 25 5.48 3.47 -20.29
CA ARG A 25 4.17 4.02 -20.64
C ARG A 25 4.07 5.43 -20.07
N ALA A 26 3.61 6.35 -20.89
CA ALA A 26 3.39 7.74 -20.47
C ALA A 26 2.46 7.75 -19.24
N GLN A 27 2.95 8.32 -18.15
CA GLN A 27 2.13 8.52 -16.95
C GLN A 27 1.30 9.79 -17.14
N ALA A 28 0.01 9.70 -16.83
CA ALA A 28 -0.82 10.89 -16.74
C ALA A 28 -0.26 11.87 -15.69
N PRO A 29 -0.38 13.19 -15.87
CA PRO A 29 -0.10 14.14 -14.81
C PRO A 29 -0.90 13.77 -13.55
N TRP A 30 -0.25 13.85 -12.38
CA TRP A 30 -0.99 13.64 -11.14
C TRP A 30 -1.90 14.84 -10.87
N ASP A 31 -3.20 14.56 -10.73
CA ASP A 31 -4.23 15.58 -10.51
C ASP A 31 -4.41 16.00 -9.04
N GLY A 32 -3.55 15.46 -8.16
CA GLY A 32 -3.58 15.74 -6.73
C GLY A 32 -4.58 14.92 -5.94
N ARG A 33 -5.27 13.96 -6.56
CA ARG A 33 -6.39 13.27 -5.93
C ARG A 33 -6.09 11.83 -5.50
N PRO A 34 -5.93 10.84 -6.39
CA PRO A 34 -5.81 9.46 -5.94
C PRO A 34 -4.39 9.10 -5.52
N TRP A 35 -4.28 8.43 -4.39
CA TRP A 35 -3.08 7.74 -3.94
C TRP A 35 -3.28 6.22 -4.06
N ALA A 36 -2.24 5.49 -4.42
CA ALA A 36 -2.20 4.05 -4.25
C ALA A 36 -1.59 3.73 -2.88
N VAL A 37 -2.24 2.86 -2.12
CA VAL A 37 -1.77 2.42 -0.81
C VAL A 37 -1.57 0.92 -0.83
N ASN A 38 -0.33 0.46 -0.60
CA ASN A 38 -0.01 -0.94 -0.41
C ASN A 38 -0.42 -1.39 0.99
N PHE A 39 -1.26 -2.40 1.07
CA PHE A 39 -1.61 -3.08 2.30
C PHE A 39 -0.87 -4.42 2.36
N GLY A 40 0.30 -4.42 3.00
CA GLY A 40 1.12 -5.62 3.17
C GLY A 40 0.58 -6.50 4.28
N GLU A 41 -0.04 -7.62 3.95
CA GLU A 41 -0.52 -8.59 4.94
C GLU A 41 0.64 -9.33 5.62
N GLY A 42 0.44 -9.74 6.86
CA GLY A 42 1.41 -10.47 7.67
C GLY A 42 0.92 -10.72 9.08
N ALA A 43 1.84 -10.99 10.01
CA ALA A 43 1.50 -11.28 11.41
C ALA A 43 0.83 -10.11 12.15
N SER A 44 1.07 -8.87 11.69
CA SER A 44 0.57 -7.64 12.32
C SER A 44 -0.58 -6.98 11.56
N ARG A 45 -0.86 -7.43 10.35
CA ARG A 45 -1.85 -6.81 9.46
C ARG A 45 -2.62 -7.85 8.69
N CYS A 46 -3.95 -7.71 8.68
CA CYS A 46 -4.87 -8.47 7.88
C CYS A 46 -5.81 -7.51 7.14
N TRP A 47 -6.02 -7.73 5.85
CA TRP A 47 -6.90 -6.88 5.06
C TRP A 47 -8.34 -6.87 5.60
N GLU A 48 -8.84 -8.00 6.09
CA GLU A 48 -10.20 -8.07 6.64
C GLU A 48 -10.38 -7.10 7.83
N ASP A 49 -9.37 -6.89 8.65
CA ASP A 49 -9.38 -5.87 9.70
C ASP A 49 -9.43 -4.46 9.10
N GLY A 50 -8.58 -4.15 8.12
CA GLY A 50 -8.58 -2.87 7.42
C GLY A 50 -9.90 -2.58 6.69
N ARG A 51 -10.50 -3.61 6.11
CA ARG A 51 -11.79 -3.54 5.46
C ARG A 51 -12.93 -3.30 6.44
N ARG A 52 -12.96 -4.05 7.54
CA ARG A 52 -14.00 -4.00 8.57
C ARG A 52 -13.98 -2.70 9.35
N TRP A 53 -12.81 -2.27 9.75
CA TRP A 53 -12.63 -1.15 10.68
C TRP A 53 -12.25 0.18 10.01
N GLY A 54 -12.04 0.18 8.70
CA GLY A 54 -11.77 1.41 7.94
C GLY A 54 -10.38 1.98 8.17
N PHE A 55 -9.33 1.23 7.90
CA PHE A 55 -7.97 1.73 8.02
C PHE A 55 -7.00 1.10 7.02
N VAL A 56 -5.87 1.78 6.82
CA VAL A 56 -4.65 1.23 6.27
C VAL A 56 -3.54 1.39 7.30
N SER A 57 -2.55 0.49 7.27
CA SER A 57 -1.47 0.52 8.24
C SER A 57 -0.15 0.07 7.64
N ALA A 58 0.94 0.45 8.29
CA ALA A 58 2.28 0.01 8.01
C ALA A 58 3.16 0.07 9.26
N GLY A 59 4.17 -0.77 9.31
CA GLY A 59 5.14 -0.85 10.39
C GLY A 59 6.35 -1.68 9.98
N GLY A 60 7.30 -1.85 10.90
CA GLY A 60 8.50 -2.63 10.67
C GLY A 60 9.65 -1.87 9.99
N GLY A 61 9.57 -0.54 9.91
CA GLY A 61 10.65 0.32 9.43
C GLY A 61 10.17 1.64 8.83
N ASP A 62 11.05 2.63 8.86
CA ASP A 62 10.80 3.96 8.31
C ASP A 62 10.39 3.93 6.82
N TRP A 63 10.98 3.02 6.06
CA TRP A 63 10.66 2.83 4.65
C TRP A 63 9.16 2.62 4.41
N TYR A 64 8.50 1.85 5.29
CA TYR A 64 7.08 1.53 5.17
C TYR A 64 6.18 2.61 5.76
N VAL A 65 6.60 3.22 6.87
CA VAL A 65 5.79 4.16 7.66
C VAL A 65 5.82 5.59 7.11
N ARG A 66 6.99 6.06 6.65
CA ARG A 66 7.20 7.48 6.32
C ARG A 66 6.23 8.02 5.26
N THR A 67 5.84 7.20 4.30
CA THR A 67 4.95 7.65 3.22
C THR A 67 3.49 7.75 3.64
N LEU A 68 3.08 7.11 4.75
CA LEU A 68 1.75 7.30 5.34
C LEU A 68 1.49 8.76 5.73
N LYS A 69 2.55 9.51 6.06
CA LYS A 69 2.49 10.96 6.40
C LYS A 69 2.04 11.84 5.23
N ASN A 70 2.09 11.32 4.01
CA ASN A 70 1.62 12.04 2.83
C ASN A 70 0.09 12.08 2.73
N LEU A 71 -0.61 11.19 3.44
CA LEU A 71 -2.06 11.12 3.43
C LEU A 71 -2.66 12.14 4.39
N SER A 72 -3.60 12.92 3.89
CA SER A 72 -4.34 13.91 4.66
C SER A 72 -5.85 13.67 4.56
N PRO A 73 -6.65 14.07 5.57
CA PRO A 73 -8.10 13.98 5.49
C PRO A 73 -8.64 14.60 4.19
N GLY A 74 -9.53 13.89 3.50
CA GLY A 74 -10.07 14.28 2.21
C GLY A 74 -9.33 13.69 1.00
N ASP A 75 -8.14 13.11 1.17
CA ASP A 75 -7.42 12.45 0.08
C ASP A 75 -8.14 11.17 -0.35
N LEU A 76 -8.22 10.95 -1.67
CA LEU A 76 -8.72 9.71 -2.24
C LEU A 76 -7.62 8.66 -2.26
N VAL A 77 -7.96 7.44 -1.89
CA VAL A 77 -7.05 6.30 -1.87
C VAL A 77 -7.62 5.10 -2.60
N ALA A 78 -6.75 4.38 -3.29
CA ALA A 78 -7.01 3.04 -3.81
C ALA A 78 -6.05 2.06 -3.11
N CYS A 79 -6.61 1.09 -2.41
CA CYS A 79 -5.86 0.10 -1.65
C CYS A 79 -5.53 -1.12 -2.51
N VAL A 80 -4.28 -1.55 -2.48
CA VAL A 80 -3.78 -2.72 -3.21
C VAL A 80 -3.06 -3.66 -2.26
N ILE A 81 -3.38 -4.94 -2.34
CA ILE A 81 -2.63 -6.00 -1.65
C ILE A 81 -1.55 -6.50 -2.61
N PRO A 82 -0.25 -6.44 -2.22
CA PRO A 82 0.84 -6.93 -3.06
C PRO A 82 0.60 -8.36 -3.56
N ALA A 83 0.87 -8.63 -4.83
CA ALA A 83 0.66 -9.90 -5.52
C ALA A 83 -0.80 -10.39 -5.61
N VAL A 84 -1.77 -9.65 -5.11
CA VAL A 84 -3.20 -9.99 -5.12
C VAL A 84 -3.99 -9.04 -6.01
N GLY A 85 -3.96 -7.74 -5.73
CA GLY A 85 -4.65 -6.73 -6.54
C GLY A 85 -5.32 -5.63 -5.72
N TYR A 86 -6.05 -4.77 -6.40
CA TYR A 86 -6.80 -3.67 -5.78
C TYR A 86 -8.07 -4.19 -5.13
N VAL A 87 -8.32 -3.78 -3.89
CA VAL A 87 -9.42 -4.29 -3.06
C VAL A 87 -10.38 -3.21 -2.58
N ALA A 88 -9.97 -1.95 -2.57
CA ALA A 88 -10.83 -0.88 -2.06
C ALA A 88 -10.48 0.49 -2.63
N VAL A 89 -11.46 1.38 -2.60
CA VAL A 89 -11.32 2.82 -2.79
C VAL A 89 -12.07 3.57 -1.70
N GLY A 90 -11.55 4.70 -1.28
CA GLY A 90 -12.15 5.47 -0.19
C GLY A 90 -11.49 6.84 0.01
N THR A 91 -11.88 7.48 1.11
CA THR A 91 -11.40 8.81 1.50
C THR A 91 -10.71 8.74 2.86
N VAL A 92 -9.53 9.31 2.97
CA VAL A 92 -8.84 9.45 4.26
C VAL A 92 -9.66 10.34 5.19
N THR A 93 -9.89 9.87 6.41
CA THR A 93 -10.65 10.61 7.43
C THR A 93 -9.78 11.16 8.54
N ARG A 94 -8.67 10.48 8.86
CA ARG A 94 -7.68 10.93 9.85
C ARG A 94 -6.27 10.68 9.36
N SER A 95 -5.38 11.63 9.64
CA SER A 95 -3.95 11.50 9.38
C SER A 95 -3.34 10.37 10.18
N VAL A 96 -2.11 9.99 9.81
CA VAL A 96 -1.36 8.91 10.46
C VAL A 96 -1.20 9.13 11.96
N SER A 97 -1.42 8.07 12.72
CA SER A 97 -1.09 7.98 14.14
C SER A 97 -0.51 6.62 14.48
N ARG A 98 0.29 6.58 15.53
CA ARG A 98 0.86 5.33 16.04
C ARG A 98 -0.25 4.44 16.61
N ALA A 99 -0.14 3.13 16.45
CA ALA A 99 -1.21 2.19 16.76
C ALA A 99 -1.64 2.21 18.24
N ASP A 100 -0.73 2.51 19.17
CA ASP A 100 -1.01 2.58 20.61
C ASP A 100 -1.77 3.85 21.04
N VAL A 101 -1.82 4.88 20.19
CA VAL A 101 -2.59 6.11 20.43
C VAL A 101 -3.76 6.29 19.48
N ALA A 102 -3.84 5.48 18.42
CA ALA A 102 -4.91 5.55 17.45
C ALA A 102 -6.25 5.12 18.06
N THR A 103 -7.32 5.83 17.73
CA THR A 103 -8.70 5.44 18.03
C THR A 103 -9.48 5.30 16.73
N VAL A 104 -10.44 4.42 16.72
CA VAL A 104 -11.29 4.10 15.56
C VAL A 104 -12.74 4.36 15.93
N PRO A 105 -13.50 5.11 15.13
CA PRO A 105 -14.92 5.29 15.34
C PRO A 105 -15.66 3.97 15.06
N THR A 106 -16.53 3.60 15.99
CA THR A 106 -17.40 2.42 15.90
C THR A 106 -18.85 2.82 16.24
N ASP A 107 -19.79 1.91 16.08
CA ASP A 107 -21.17 2.13 16.48
C ASP A 107 -21.33 2.39 17.99
N GLU A 108 -20.36 1.95 18.78
CA GLU A 108 -20.31 2.15 20.25
C GLU A 108 -19.50 3.40 20.67
N GLY A 109 -18.98 4.16 19.70
CA GLY A 109 -18.11 5.33 19.92
C GLY A 109 -16.66 5.09 19.51
N GLU A 110 -15.77 5.94 20.01
CA GLU A 110 -14.32 5.83 19.75
C GLU A 110 -13.72 4.70 20.57
N VAL A 111 -13.07 3.76 19.90
CA VAL A 111 -12.39 2.61 20.52
C VAL A 111 -10.91 2.68 20.21
N PRO A 112 -10.00 2.50 21.19
CA PRO A 112 -8.58 2.35 20.91
C PRO A 112 -8.32 1.23 19.90
N TYR A 113 -7.45 1.48 18.92
CA TYR A 113 -7.15 0.50 17.87
C TYR A 113 -6.77 -0.88 18.42
N LEU A 114 -5.94 -0.92 19.47
CA LEU A 114 -5.48 -2.19 20.09
C LEU A 114 -6.57 -2.92 20.89
N GLU A 115 -7.72 -2.30 21.13
CA GLU A 115 -8.89 -2.91 21.80
C GLU A 115 -9.94 -3.40 20.83
N LEU A 116 -9.75 -3.18 19.52
CA LEU A 116 -10.66 -3.71 18.50
C LEU A 116 -10.59 -5.23 18.44
N ASP A 117 -11.69 -5.84 18.04
CA ASP A 117 -11.76 -7.27 17.71
C ASP A 117 -11.09 -7.50 16.34
N LEU A 118 -9.76 -7.64 16.35
CA LEU A 118 -8.92 -7.83 15.17
C LEU A 118 -8.66 -9.32 14.93
N GLU A 119 -8.52 -9.68 13.66
CA GLU A 119 -8.18 -11.05 13.28
C GLU A 119 -6.68 -11.37 13.44
N VAL A 120 -5.83 -10.35 13.48
CA VAL A 120 -4.39 -10.53 13.66
C VAL A 120 -4.00 -10.82 15.10
N ASP A 121 -3.02 -11.69 15.31
CA ASP A 121 -2.54 -12.07 16.64
C ASP A 121 -1.69 -10.99 17.31
N ASN A 122 -1.01 -10.13 16.53
CA ASN A 122 -0.08 -9.13 17.06
C ASN A 122 -0.25 -7.76 16.38
N PRO A 123 -1.36 -7.05 16.63
CA PRO A 123 -1.63 -5.76 16.00
C PRO A 123 -0.69 -4.64 16.47
N GLY A 124 -0.04 -4.81 17.61
CA GLY A 124 0.87 -3.85 18.24
C GLY A 124 2.34 -4.14 18.00
N GLN A 125 2.73 -4.68 16.86
CA GLN A 125 4.11 -5.01 16.57
C GLN A 125 5.05 -3.80 16.74
N PHE A 126 6.17 -4.00 17.43
CA PHE A 126 7.21 -3.00 17.70
C PHE A 126 6.77 -1.76 18.49
N LEU A 127 5.65 -1.79 19.18
CA LEU A 127 5.22 -0.66 20.01
C LEU A 127 6.08 -0.46 21.26
N ASP A 128 6.72 -1.52 21.76
CA ASP A 128 7.66 -1.46 22.89
C ASP A 128 9.07 -1.02 22.47
N ASP A 129 9.34 -0.92 21.16
CA ASP A 129 10.63 -0.48 20.66
C ASP A 129 10.75 1.05 20.81
N PRO A 130 11.87 1.56 21.34
CA PRO A 130 12.09 3.01 21.44
C PRO A 130 12.23 3.69 20.07
N ASP A 131 12.48 2.93 19.00
CA ASP A 131 12.50 3.45 17.64
C ASP A 131 11.07 3.52 17.06
N ASP A 132 10.49 4.71 17.10
CA ASP A 132 9.15 5.00 16.58
C ASP A 132 8.97 4.60 15.10
N ARG A 133 10.06 4.52 14.32
CA ARG A 133 10.03 4.12 12.90
C ARG A 133 9.68 2.65 12.69
N LEU A 134 9.87 1.80 13.71
CA LEU A 134 9.52 0.38 13.67
C LEU A 134 8.06 0.13 14.04
N ALA A 135 7.46 1.01 14.84
CA ALA A 135 6.11 0.86 15.35
C ALA A 135 5.05 0.85 14.23
N GLU A 136 4.00 0.09 14.43
CA GLU A 136 2.82 0.10 13.57
C GLU A 136 2.12 1.47 13.63
N HIS A 137 1.78 2.00 12.45
CA HIS A 137 1.09 3.27 12.27
C HIS A 137 -0.17 3.08 11.44
N ILE A 138 -1.21 3.83 11.74
CA ILE A 138 -2.57 3.67 11.22
C ILE A 138 -3.02 4.97 10.56
N VAL A 139 -3.67 4.86 9.42
CA VAL A 139 -4.42 5.94 8.76
C VAL A 139 -5.87 5.48 8.61
N LEU A 140 -6.82 6.28 9.08
CA LEU A 140 -8.24 5.94 8.95
C LEU A 140 -8.78 6.34 7.59
N VAL A 141 -9.59 5.46 7.04
CA VAL A 141 -10.20 5.60 5.71
C VAL A 141 -11.70 5.24 5.79
N ASP A 142 -12.52 6.08 5.21
CA ASP A 142 -13.91 5.75 4.90
C ASP A 142 -13.96 5.09 3.53
N TRP A 143 -14.19 3.78 3.51
CA TRP A 143 -14.26 3.02 2.27
C TRP A 143 -15.60 3.27 1.57
N SER A 144 -15.56 3.79 0.34
CA SER A 144 -16.75 3.83 -0.51
C SER A 144 -17.08 2.45 -1.10
N GLU A 145 -16.04 1.65 -1.35
CA GLU A 145 -16.17 0.23 -1.68
C GLU A 145 -14.94 -0.52 -1.20
N ALA A 146 -15.14 -1.62 -0.50
CA ALA A 146 -14.08 -2.51 -0.04
C ALA A 146 -14.49 -3.97 -0.21
N ARG A 147 -13.67 -4.74 -0.92
CA ARG A 147 -13.90 -6.14 -1.28
C ARG A 147 -13.01 -7.06 -0.47
N PRO A 148 -13.44 -8.30 -0.20
CA PRO A 148 -12.54 -9.33 0.29
C PRO A 148 -11.36 -9.55 -0.68
N SER A 149 -10.24 -10.02 -0.19
CA SER A 149 -9.03 -10.25 -1.02
C SER A 149 -9.26 -11.18 -2.21
N GLY A 150 -10.18 -12.15 -2.07
CA GLY A 150 -10.58 -13.06 -3.16
C GLY A 150 -11.32 -12.39 -4.32
N GLU A 151 -11.80 -11.16 -4.13
CA GLU A 151 -12.48 -10.35 -5.15
C GLU A 151 -11.62 -9.17 -5.62
N ALA A 152 -10.32 -9.22 -5.36
CA ALA A 152 -9.38 -8.19 -5.78
C ALA A 152 -9.35 -8.03 -7.31
N VAL A 153 -9.15 -6.80 -7.77
CA VAL A 153 -9.05 -6.49 -9.19
C VAL A 153 -7.58 -6.37 -9.60
N TRP A 154 -7.18 -7.21 -10.52
CA TRP A 154 -5.87 -7.12 -11.14
C TRP A 154 -5.97 -7.41 -12.64
N LYS A 155 -5.54 -6.46 -13.44
CA LYS A 155 -5.45 -6.60 -14.90
C LYS A 155 -4.00 -6.41 -15.33
N LYS A 156 -3.62 -7.04 -16.43
CA LYS A 156 -2.28 -6.90 -17.01
C LYS A 156 -1.93 -5.41 -17.16
N HIS A 157 -0.76 -5.04 -16.70
CA HIS A 157 -0.22 -3.67 -16.72
C HIS A 157 -0.81 -2.68 -15.70
N MET A 158 -1.61 -3.12 -14.74
CA MET A 158 -1.98 -2.25 -13.64
C MET A 158 -0.73 -1.84 -12.82
N TYR A 159 -0.81 -0.65 -12.24
CA TYR A 159 0.26 -0.07 -11.46
C TYR A 159 0.43 -0.82 -10.15
N ALA A 160 1.68 -1.15 -9.83
CA ALA A 160 2.11 -1.61 -8.52
C ALA A 160 3.42 -0.92 -8.16
N ASN A 161 3.62 -0.65 -6.89
CA ASN A 161 4.83 -0.03 -6.35
C ASN A 161 5.19 -0.70 -5.03
N GLN A 162 6.46 -0.66 -4.64
CA GLN A 162 6.93 -1.23 -3.37
C GLN A 162 6.74 -0.28 -2.19
N ASN A 163 6.59 1.03 -2.44
CA ASN A 163 6.32 2.00 -1.39
C ASN A 163 4.90 1.84 -0.85
N THR A 164 4.71 2.12 0.43
CA THR A 164 3.39 2.02 1.06
C THR A 164 2.39 2.98 0.43
N VAL A 165 2.76 4.26 0.24
CA VAL A 165 1.89 5.26 -0.37
C VAL A 165 2.60 5.90 -1.55
N THR A 166 1.94 5.91 -2.71
CA THR A 166 2.44 6.53 -3.93
C THR A 166 1.34 7.27 -4.67
N LYS A 167 1.74 8.27 -5.45
CA LYS A 167 0.80 9.00 -6.33
C LYS A 167 0.33 8.07 -7.44
N LEU A 168 -0.97 7.88 -7.55
CA LEU A 168 -1.55 7.05 -8.59
C LEU A 168 -1.78 7.89 -9.86
N ARG A 169 -0.85 7.76 -10.81
CA ARG A 169 -0.84 8.51 -12.09
C ARG A 169 -1.08 7.64 -13.31
N HIS A 170 -1.03 6.33 -13.15
CA HIS A 170 -1.09 5.40 -14.26
C HIS A 170 -2.49 5.39 -14.87
N ALA A 171 -2.62 5.93 -16.10
CA ALA A 171 -3.91 6.16 -16.73
C ALA A 171 -4.77 4.90 -16.87
N ASP A 172 -4.16 3.79 -17.33
CA ASP A 172 -4.88 2.52 -17.50
C ASP A 172 -5.40 1.96 -16.16
N THR A 173 -4.63 2.13 -15.09
CA THR A 173 -5.04 1.72 -13.74
C THR A 173 -6.17 2.58 -13.22
N LEU A 174 -6.07 3.92 -13.37
CA LEU A 174 -7.12 4.84 -12.97
C LEU A 174 -8.43 4.56 -13.71
N GLU A 175 -8.36 4.32 -15.00
CA GLU A 175 -9.54 3.97 -15.82
C GLU A 175 -10.16 2.65 -15.35
N ALA A 176 -9.34 1.60 -15.16
CA ALA A 176 -9.81 0.32 -14.66
C ALA A 176 -10.46 0.43 -13.29
N LEU A 177 -9.86 1.17 -12.35
CA LEU A 177 -10.41 1.36 -11.03
C LEU A 177 -11.70 2.18 -11.02
N ARG A 178 -11.82 3.19 -11.89
CA ARG A 178 -13.05 3.96 -12.05
C ARG A 178 -14.20 3.12 -12.62
N HIS A 179 -13.88 2.15 -13.43
CA HIS A 179 -14.86 1.21 -13.97
C HIS A 179 -15.29 0.16 -12.95
N GLU A 180 -14.34 -0.34 -12.15
CA GLU A 180 -14.55 -1.50 -11.26
C GLU A 180 -15.09 -1.12 -9.87
N PHE A 181 -14.78 0.08 -9.38
CA PHE A 181 -15.13 0.52 -8.02
C PHE A 181 -16.02 1.75 -8.01
N VAL A 182 -16.87 1.84 -6.98
CA VAL A 182 -17.66 3.04 -6.68
C VAL A 182 -16.78 4.04 -5.92
N TRP A 183 -16.37 5.08 -6.61
CA TRP A 183 -15.55 6.13 -6.00
C TRP A 183 -16.38 7.10 -5.15
N PRO A 184 -15.78 7.72 -4.13
CA PRO A 184 -16.41 8.81 -3.40
C PRO A 184 -16.74 9.99 -4.32
N GLU A 185 -17.86 10.67 -4.04
CA GLU A 185 -18.26 11.89 -4.76
C GLU A 185 -17.35 13.10 -4.44
#